data_369c01eea8ef67854d033d81046eccae
#
_entry.id   369c01eea8ef67854d033d81046eccae
#
_cell.length_a   1.000
_cell.length_b   1.000
_cell.length_c   1.000
_cell.angle_alpha   90.00
_cell.angle_beta   90.00
_cell.angle_gamma   90.00
#
_symmetry.space_group_name_H-M   'P 1'
#
loop_
_entity.id
_entity.type
_entity.pdbx_description
1 polymer ?
#
loop_
_entity_poly.entity_id
_entity_poly.type
_entity_poly.pdbx_seq_one_letter_code
_entity_poly.pdbx_strand_id
1 'polypeptide(L)'
;MIRPQNVKDSLPQTLAQKIIARAAGKAEVEVGEIEIGSVDLAMIHDSGGPRRVAPILERLGVEVWDPEKLVVVTDHYVPVFDAESRAILDLARDWVKKQGVSRFHDEEGICHVVLPENGYLKPGMFAVGGDSHSPTGGAFSCYMFGIGATEMAGVLATGEIWIRVPETIRIEWEGTFQEGVMAKDVMLFLCNRLGMDGGRYQAVEYLSLIHISEPTRPY
;
A
#
# COMPACT_ATOMS: atom_id res chain seq x y z
N MET A 1 -22.51 45.65 1.16
CA MET A 1 -22.08 44.89 2.35
C MET A 1 -21.72 43.48 1.89
N ILE A 2 -20.42 43.25 1.74
CA ILE A 2 -19.88 41.92 1.39
C ILE A 2 -19.73 41.18 2.72
N ARG A 3 -20.47 40.08 2.90
CA ARG A 3 -20.27 39.22 4.08
C ARG A 3 -18.95 38.47 3.89
N PRO A 4 -18.03 38.50 4.87
CA PRO A 4 -16.85 37.63 4.80
C PRO A 4 -17.34 36.19 4.85
N GLN A 5 -16.97 35.40 3.83
CA GLN A 5 -17.03 33.95 3.90
C GLN A 5 -16.03 33.55 4.99
N ASN A 6 -16.53 32.89 6.05
CA ASN A 6 -15.68 32.18 7.00
C ASN A 6 -14.99 31.05 6.21
N VAL A 7 -13.81 31.32 5.68
CA VAL A 7 -12.84 30.28 5.38
C VAL A 7 -12.42 29.78 6.76
N LYS A 8 -12.96 28.67 7.19
CA LYS A 8 -12.35 27.86 8.24
C LYS A 8 -10.94 27.56 7.72
N ASP A 9 -9.92 28.11 8.36
CA ASP A 9 -8.55 27.72 8.12
C ASP A 9 -8.49 26.22 8.44
N SER A 10 -8.55 25.38 7.39
CA SER A 10 -8.35 23.94 7.52
C SER A 10 -6.94 23.74 8.07
N LEU A 11 -6.80 22.93 9.10
CA LEU A 11 -5.49 22.54 9.62
C LEU A 11 -4.67 21.91 8.48
N PRO A 12 -3.36 22.22 8.37
CA PRO A 12 -2.53 21.62 7.35
C PRO A 12 -2.52 20.09 7.50
N GLN A 13 -2.93 19.40 6.43
CA GLN A 13 -3.02 17.96 6.39
C GLN A 13 -1.71 17.34 5.87
N THR A 14 -1.27 16.24 6.47
CA THR A 14 -0.18 15.41 5.93
C THR A 14 -0.61 14.71 4.65
N LEU A 15 0.33 14.15 3.88
CA LEU A 15 0.00 13.40 2.67
C LEU A 15 -0.88 12.18 3.00
N ALA A 16 -0.55 11.48 4.09
CA ALA A 16 -1.34 10.35 4.57
C ALA A 16 -2.80 10.75 4.85
N GLN A 17 -3.02 11.85 5.60
CA GLN A 17 -4.36 12.37 5.89
C GLN A 17 -5.11 12.74 4.61
N LYS A 18 -4.47 13.41 3.64
CA LYS A 18 -5.08 13.77 2.35
C LYS A 18 -5.55 12.55 1.56
N ILE A 19 -4.71 11.49 1.52
CA ILE A 19 -5.06 10.27 0.81
C ILE A 19 -6.20 9.53 1.51
N ILE A 20 -6.16 9.44 2.85
CA ILE A 20 -7.22 8.80 3.64
C ILE A 20 -8.53 9.59 3.51
N ALA A 21 -8.49 10.93 3.62
CA ALA A 21 -9.68 11.78 3.45
C ALA A 21 -10.33 11.55 2.07
N ARG A 22 -9.53 11.55 1.00
CA ARG A 22 -10.01 11.23 -0.35
C ARG A 22 -10.65 9.84 -0.41
N ALA A 23 -10.00 8.81 0.15
CA ALA A 23 -10.51 7.44 0.16
C ALA A 23 -11.82 7.32 0.94
N ALA A 24 -11.99 8.12 1.99
CA ALA A 24 -13.20 8.19 2.81
C ALA A 24 -14.29 9.14 2.25
N GLY A 25 -14.03 9.80 1.10
CA GLY A 25 -14.96 10.77 0.53
C GLY A 25 -15.11 12.05 1.35
N LYS A 26 -14.12 12.40 2.17
CA LYS A 26 -14.09 13.57 3.04
C LYS A 26 -13.15 14.65 2.53
N ALA A 27 -13.35 15.90 2.93
CA ALA A 27 -12.45 17.00 2.63
C ALA A 27 -11.17 16.93 3.49
N GLU A 28 -11.29 16.52 4.75
CA GLU A 28 -10.22 16.43 5.74
C GLU A 28 -10.52 15.34 6.76
N VAL A 29 -9.48 14.83 7.43
CA VAL A 29 -9.58 13.86 8.53
C VAL A 29 -8.61 14.23 9.65
N GLU A 30 -8.97 13.91 10.89
CA GLU A 30 -8.12 14.16 12.06
C GLU A 30 -7.40 12.87 12.51
N VAL A 31 -6.20 13.03 13.07
CA VAL A 31 -5.45 11.91 13.66
C VAL A 31 -6.29 11.24 14.75
N GLY A 32 -6.39 9.93 14.70
CA GLY A 32 -7.15 9.11 15.65
C GLY A 32 -8.61 8.85 15.26
N GLU A 33 -9.17 9.56 14.27
CA GLU A 33 -10.49 9.23 13.71
C GLU A 33 -10.48 7.84 13.06
N ILE A 34 -11.63 7.18 13.10
CA ILE A 34 -11.84 5.91 12.39
C ILE A 34 -12.64 6.19 11.15
N GLU A 35 -12.06 5.86 10.00
CA GLU A 35 -12.62 6.08 8.68
C GLU A 35 -12.79 4.77 7.92
N ILE A 36 -13.74 4.74 7.00
CA ILE A 36 -13.87 3.66 6.00
C ILE A 36 -13.37 4.23 4.69
N GLY A 37 -12.28 3.66 4.19
CA GLY A 37 -11.67 4.09 2.93
C GLY A 37 -11.93 3.11 1.80
N SER A 38 -12.33 3.62 0.64
CA SER A 38 -12.43 2.84 -0.60
C SER A 38 -11.03 2.54 -1.15
N VAL A 39 -10.74 1.26 -1.40
CA VAL A 39 -9.44 0.78 -1.86
C VAL A 39 -9.30 0.97 -3.37
N ASP A 40 -8.22 1.64 -3.78
CA ASP A 40 -7.90 1.84 -5.21
C ASP A 40 -7.22 0.61 -5.81
N LEU A 41 -6.41 -0.11 -5.02
CA LEU A 41 -5.69 -1.31 -5.43
C LEU A 41 -5.46 -2.23 -4.24
N ALA A 42 -5.73 -3.52 -4.43
CA ALA A 42 -5.32 -4.58 -3.54
C ALA A 42 -4.25 -5.46 -4.20
N MET A 43 -3.26 -5.90 -3.44
CA MET A 43 -2.26 -6.86 -3.88
C MET A 43 -2.24 -8.06 -2.96
N ILE A 44 -2.24 -9.25 -3.53
CA ILE A 44 -2.04 -10.52 -2.81
C ILE A 44 -1.00 -11.37 -3.54
N HIS A 45 -0.37 -12.26 -2.80
CA HIS A 45 0.60 -13.21 -3.36
C HIS A 45 0.23 -14.66 -2.97
N ASP A 46 0.92 -15.63 -3.54
CA ASP A 46 0.66 -17.06 -3.38
C ASP A 46 0.64 -17.53 -1.93
N SER A 47 1.52 -17.03 -1.05
CA SER A 47 1.65 -17.54 0.31
C SER A 47 0.50 -17.11 1.24
N GLY A 48 0.04 -15.86 1.13
CA GLY A 48 -0.99 -15.26 1.98
C GLY A 48 -2.33 -15.01 1.29
N GLY A 49 -2.37 -15.08 -0.03
CA GLY A 49 -3.50 -14.69 -0.87
C GLY A 49 -4.53 -15.82 -1.06
N PRO A 50 -4.68 -16.37 -2.28
CA PRO A 50 -5.80 -17.23 -2.62
C PRO A 50 -6.03 -18.40 -1.65
N ARG A 51 -4.96 -19.03 -1.19
CA ARG A 51 -5.00 -20.13 -0.22
C ARG A 51 -5.74 -19.77 1.08
N ARG A 52 -5.62 -18.52 1.54
CA ARG A 52 -6.19 -18.05 2.81
C ARG A 52 -7.48 -17.28 2.64
N VAL A 53 -7.60 -16.49 1.56
CA VAL A 53 -8.78 -15.65 1.35
C VAL A 53 -9.93 -16.42 0.68
N ALA A 54 -9.65 -17.35 -0.24
CA ALA A 54 -10.67 -18.10 -0.96
C ALA A 54 -11.68 -18.80 -0.04
N PRO A 55 -11.25 -19.56 1.01
CA PRO A 55 -12.20 -20.20 1.92
C PRO A 55 -13.09 -19.22 2.69
N ILE A 56 -12.61 -17.99 2.92
CA ILE A 56 -13.39 -16.96 3.61
C ILE A 56 -14.46 -16.42 2.65
N LEU A 57 -14.08 -16.06 1.41
CA LEU A 57 -15.02 -15.56 0.40
C LEU A 57 -16.08 -16.62 0.06
N GLU A 58 -15.70 -17.89 -0.08
CA GLU A 58 -16.64 -18.99 -0.31
C GLU A 58 -17.65 -19.15 0.83
N ARG A 59 -17.20 -19.07 2.09
CA ARG A 59 -18.08 -19.12 3.25
C ARG A 59 -19.03 -17.92 3.32
N LEU A 60 -18.60 -16.75 2.84
CA LEU A 60 -19.43 -15.55 2.76
C LEU A 60 -20.36 -15.58 1.54
N GLY A 61 -20.12 -16.44 0.57
CA GLY A 61 -20.90 -16.53 -0.67
C GLY A 61 -20.72 -15.33 -1.59
N VAL A 62 -19.52 -14.72 -1.59
CA VAL A 62 -19.19 -13.52 -2.38
C VAL A 62 -17.98 -13.77 -3.29
N GLU A 63 -17.92 -13.03 -4.38
CA GLU A 63 -16.78 -12.96 -5.29
C GLU A 63 -15.95 -11.71 -5.01
N VAL A 64 -14.83 -11.54 -5.72
CA VAL A 64 -13.99 -10.33 -5.65
C VAL A 64 -14.79 -9.13 -6.17
N TRP A 65 -14.81 -8.03 -5.40
CA TRP A 65 -15.62 -6.82 -5.68
C TRP A 65 -15.28 -6.18 -7.03
N ASP A 66 -14.00 -6.15 -7.40
CA ASP A 66 -13.50 -5.58 -8.65
C ASP A 66 -12.18 -6.28 -9.05
N PRO A 67 -12.23 -7.28 -9.94
CA PRO A 67 -11.03 -8.01 -10.38
C PRO A 67 -9.98 -7.13 -11.04
N GLU A 68 -10.35 -5.95 -11.58
CA GLU A 68 -9.41 -5.01 -12.21
C GLU A 68 -8.61 -4.19 -11.17
N LYS A 69 -9.04 -4.18 -9.91
CA LYS A 69 -8.33 -3.54 -8.81
C LYS A 69 -7.52 -4.51 -7.97
N LEU A 70 -7.47 -5.77 -8.37
CA LEU A 70 -6.69 -6.80 -7.70
C LEU A 70 -5.49 -7.20 -8.54
N VAL A 71 -4.30 -7.16 -7.92
CA VAL A 71 -3.07 -7.73 -8.48
C VAL A 71 -2.72 -8.98 -7.69
N VAL A 72 -2.47 -10.07 -8.40
CA VAL A 72 -2.03 -11.35 -7.81
C VAL A 72 -0.64 -11.68 -8.36
N VAL A 73 0.29 -12.00 -7.47
CA VAL A 73 1.67 -12.33 -7.83
C VAL A 73 2.05 -13.66 -7.20
N THR A 74 2.69 -14.54 -7.98
CA THR A 74 3.32 -15.76 -7.43
C THR A 74 4.82 -15.52 -7.32
N ASP A 75 5.33 -15.40 -6.09
CA ASP A 75 6.72 -15.07 -5.82
C ASP A 75 7.31 -15.73 -4.56
N HIS A 76 6.48 -16.23 -3.64
CA HIS A 76 6.96 -16.80 -2.38
C HIS A 76 7.26 -18.32 -2.48
N TYR A 77 6.55 -19.05 -3.35
CA TYR A 77 6.74 -20.47 -3.59
C TYR A 77 7.38 -20.76 -4.96
N VAL A 78 8.17 -19.81 -5.45
CA VAL A 78 8.90 -19.85 -6.73
C VAL A 78 10.41 -19.82 -6.43
N PRO A 79 11.22 -20.69 -7.07
CA PRO A 79 10.82 -21.82 -7.91
C PRO A 79 10.15 -22.95 -7.13
N VAL A 80 9.32 -23.72 -7.81
CA VAL A 80 8.70 -24.91 -7.23
C VAL A 80 9.75 -26.00 -6.98
N PHE A 81 9.83 -26.47 -5.73
CA PHE A 81 10.79 -27.51 -5.35
C PHE A 81 10.17 -28.74 -4.68
N ASP A 82 8.88 -28.69 -4.35
CA ASP A 82 8.14 -29.81 -3.78
C ASP A 82 6.66 -29.84 -4.19
N ALA A 83 5.94 -30.88 -3.75
CA ALA A 83 4.52 -31.04 -4.07
C ALA A 83 3.62 -30.00 -3.37
N GLU A 84 4.03 -29.48 -2.20
CA GLU A 84 3.27 -28.48 -1.47
C GLU A 84 3.32 -27.13 -2.20
N SER A 85 4.50 -26.66 -2.57
CA SER A 85 4.68 -25.43 -3.34
C SER A 85 3.95 -25.51 -4.68
N ARG A 86 3.99 -26.68 -5.36
CA ARG A 86 3.21 -26.90 -6.59
C ARG A 86 1.71 -26.71 -6.34
N ALA A 87 1.16 -27.35 -5.31
CA ALA A 87 -0.26 -27.26 -5.02
C ALA A 87 -0.71 -25.84 -4.68
N ILE A 88 0.15 -25.06 -4.01
CA ILE A 88 -0.13 -23.65 -3.68
C ILE A 88 -0.21 -22.78 -4.94
N LEU A 89 0.74 -22.94 -5.87
CA LEU A 89 0.72 -22.20 -7.14
C LEU A 89 -0.46 -22.61 -8.01
N ASP A 90 -0.74 -23.89 -8.14
CA ASP A 90 -1.87 -24.38 -8.95
C ASP A 90 -3.21 -23.86 -8.38
N LEU A 91 -3.37 -23.85 -7.04
CA LEU A 91 -4.52 -23.23 -6.40
C LEU A 91 -4.64 -21.72 -6.73
N ALA A 92 -3.54 -21.00 -6.70
CA ALA A 92 -3.54 -19.57 -7.02
C ALA A 92 -3.96 -19.32 -8.48
N ARG A 93 -3.43 -20.10 -9.43
CA ARG A 93 -3.78 -20.05 -10.87
C ARG A 93 -5.26 -20.33 -11.12
N ASP A 94 -5.78 -21.39 -10.50
CA ASP A 94 -7.19 -21.76 -10.63
C ASP A 94 -8.12 -20.71 -10.04
N TRP A 95 -7.76 -20.18 -8.86
CA TRP A 95 -8.54 -19.14 -8.20
C TRP A 95 -8.58 -17.85 -9.00
N VAL A 96 -7.43 -17.38 -9.51
CA VAL A 96 -7.32 -16.18 -10.36
C VAL A 96 -8.21 -16.31 -11.59
N LYS A 97 -8.16 -17.47 -12.25
CA LYS A 97 -9.01 -17.79 -13.41
C LYS A 97 -10.50 -17.77 -13.04
N LYS A 98 -10.87 -18.37 -11.91
CA LYS A 98 -12.25 -18.41 -11.40
C LYS A 98 -12.79 -17.01 -11.10
N GLN A 99 -11.95 -16.13 -10.51
CA GLN A 99 -12.33 -14.78 -10.14
C GLN A 99 -12.23 -13.75 -11.30
N GLY A 100 -11.68 -14.15 -12.44
CA GLY A 100 -11.53 -13.25 -13.59
C GLY A 100 -10.49 -12.15 -13.40
N VAL A 101 -9.48 -12.36 -12.55
CA VAL A 101 -8.42 -11.39 -12.31
C VAL A 101 -7.49 -11.32 -13.50
N SER A 102 -7.41 -10.16 -14.16
CA SER A 102 -6.56 -9.93 -15.34
C SER A 102 -5.12 -9.60 -14.99
N ARG A 103 -4.88 -9.01 -13.82
CA ARG A 103 -3.53 -8.60 -13.36
C ARG A 103 -2.89 -9.73 -12.56
N PHE A 104 -2.57 -10.80 -13.23
CA PHE A 104 -1.91 -11.96 -12.66
C PHE A 104 -0.48 -12.08 -13.20
N HIS A 105 0.48 -12.06 -12.29
CA HIS A 105 1.91 -12.18 -12.58
C HIS A 105 2.43 -13.49 -12.01
N ASP A 106 2.53 -14.49 -12.89
CA ASP A 106 2.90 -15.85 -12.53
C ASP A 106 4.40 -16.07 -12.73
N GLU A 107 5.14 -16.13 -11.64
CA GLU A 107 6.60 -16.34 -11.63
C GLU A 107 7.40 -15.20 -12.32
N GLU A 108 6.84 -13.99 -12.41
CA GLU A 108 7.44 -12.88 -13.13
C GLU A 108 8.38 -12.01 -12.26
N GLY A 109 8.37 -12.18 -10.94
CA GLY A 109 9.21 -11.43 -10.03
C GLY A 109 8.57 -11.16 -8.69
N ILE A 110 9.27 -10.40 -7.85
CA ILE A 110 8.85 -10.04 -6.50
C ILE A 110 7.69 -9.05 -6.57
N CYS A 111 6.61 -9.29 -5.83
CA CYS A 111 5.38 -8.50 -5.86
C CYS A 111 5.63 -7.00 -5.68
N HIS A 112 6.54 -6.60 -4.78
CA HIS A 112 6.87 -5.20 -4.53
C HIS A 112 7.67 -4.52 -5.65
N VAL A 113 8.21 -5.29 -6.60
CA VAL A 113 8.88 -4.80 -7.81
C VAL A 113 7.92 -4.85 -8.99
N VAL A 114 7.16 -5.94 -9.12
CA VAL A 114 6.16 -6.11 -10.19
C VAL A 114 5.12 -4.98 -10.20
N LEU A 115 4.62 -4.55 -9.02
CA LEU A 115 3.61 -3.51 -8.95
C LEU A 115 4.07 -2.18 -9.58
N PRO A 116 5.21 -1.59 -9.19
CA PRO A 116 5.66 -0.33 -9.76
C PRO A 116 6.14 -0.47 -11.21
N GLU A 117 6.81 -1.56 -11.60
CA GLU A 117 7.28 -1.78 -12.96
C GLU A 117 6.13 -1.85 -13.97
N ASN A 118 4.98 -2.38 -13.57
CA ASN A 118 3.77 -2.41 -14.39
C ASN A 118 2.90 -1.15 -14.26
N GLY A 119 3.35 -0.13 -13.52
CA GLY A 119 2.62 1.14 -13.37
C GLY A 119 1.30 1.02 -12.61
N TYR A 120 1.15 0.01 -11.78
CA TYR A 120 -0.06 -0.17 -10.96
C TYR A 120 -0.14 0.81 -9.80
N LEU A 121 1.00 1.28 -9.31
CA LEU A 121 1.07 2.26 -8.23
C LEU A 121 1.12 3.68 -8.81
N LYS A 122 0.22 4.54 -8.35
CA LYS A 122 0.15 5.95 -8.77
C LYS A 122 0.05 6.87 -7.56
N PRO A 123 0.64 8.08 -7.62
CA PRO A 123 0.54 9.04 -6.53
C PRO A 123 -0.90 9.26 -6.07
N GLY A 124 -1.07 9.31 -4.76
CA GLY A 124 -2.36 9.56 -4.12
C GLY A 124 -3.27 8.33 -3.99
N MET A 125 -2.85 7.13 -4.42
CA MET A 125 -3.64 5.91 -4.24
C MET A 125 -3.68 5.48 -2.77
N PHE A 126 -4.86 4.99 -2.35
CA PHE A 126 -5.09 4.28 -1.10
C PHE A 126 -5.12 2.79 -1.40
N ALA A 127 -4.04 2.10 -1.05
CA ALA A 127 -3.83 0.71 -1.46
C ALA A 127 -3.55 -0.21 -0.27
N VAL A 128 -3.80 -1.49 -0.45
CA VAL A 128 -3.52 -2.52 0.56
C VAL A 128 -2.76 -3.68 -0.05
N GLY A 129 -1.93 -4.33 0.76
CA GLY A 129 -1.23 -5.53 0.35
C GLY A 129 -1.32 -6.64 1.40
N GLY A 130 -1.28 -7.88 0.96
CA GLY A 130 -1.30 -9.07 1.83
C GLY A 130 0.07 -9.42 2.42
N ASP A 131 0.97 -8.47 2.53
CA ASP A 131 2.36 -8.63 2.94
C ASP A 131 2.85 -7.46 3.81
N SER A 132 3.78 -7.74 4.74
CA SER A 132 4.34 -6.74 5.66
C SER A 132 5.22 -5.67 4.98
N HIS A 133 5.71 -5.92 3.76
CA HIS A 133 6.51 -4.99 2.97
C HIS A 133 5.67 -4.10 2.03
N SER A 134 4.35 -4.22 2.08
CA SER A 134 3.43 -3.39 1.28
C SER A 134 3.65 -1.88 1.39
N PRO A 135 4.14 -1.31 2.53
CA PRO A 135 4.51 0.10 2.61
C PRO A 135 5.56 0.57 1.59
N THR A 136 6.25 -0.35 0.89
CA THR A 136 7.10 -0.03 -0.28
C THR A 136 6.38 0.82 -1.32
N GLY A 137 5.04 0.67 -1.45
CA GLY A 137 4.22 1.53 -2.31
C GLY A 137 4.28 3.01 -1.97
N GLY A 138 4.69 3.37 -0.74
CA GLY A 138 4.92 4.75 -0.32
C GLY A 138 6.01 5.47 -1.13
N ALA A 139 7.00 4.74 -1.67
CA ALA A 139 8.02 5.28 -2.55
C ALA A 139 7.44 5.89 -3.85
N PHE A 140 6.21 5.50 -4.20
CA PHE A 140 5.45 5.98 -5.35
C PHE A 140 4.33 6.95 -4.95
N SER A 141 4.45 7.56 -3.76
CA SER A 141 3.47 8.49 -3.19
C SER A 141 2.06 7.90 -3.01
N CYS A 142 1.97 6.58 -2.81
CA CYS A 142 0.76 5.89 -2.37
C CYS A 142 0.70 5.88 -0.85
N TYR A 143 -0.50 5.85 -0.28
CA TYR A 143 -0.68 5.37 1.08
C TYR A 143 -1.00 3.88 0.99
N MET A 144 0.03 3.03 1.14
CA MET A 144 -0.09 1.58 1.02
C MET A 144 0.40 0.90 2.30
N PHE A 145 -0.34 -0.07 2.79
CA PHE A 145 -0.04 -0.79 4.02
C PHE A 145 -0.42 -2.27 3.93
N GLY A 146 0.24 -3.07 4.78
CA GLY A 146 -0.02 -4.50 4.87
C GLY A 146 -1.19 -4.83 5.77
N ILE A 147 -2.02 -5.78 5.37
CA ILE A 147 -3.16 -6.29 6.13
C ILE A 147 -3.16 -7.82 6.18
N GLY A 148 -3.80 -8.38 7.20
CA GLY A 148 -3.95 -9.81 7.37
C GLY A 148 -4.96 -10.43 6.39
N ALA A 149 -4.95 -11.75 6.29
CA ALA A 149 -5.82 -12.46 5.34
C ALA A 149 -7.33 -12.26 5.62
N THR A 150 -7.72 -12.05 6.86
CA THR A 150 -9.12 -11.80 7.23
C THR A 150 -9.57 -10.42 6.75
N GLU A 151 -8.77 -9.39 7.00
CA GLU A 151 -9.02 -8.03 6.52
C GLU A 151 -8.96 -7.99 4.99
N MET A 152 -8.01 -8.70 4.38
CA MET A 152 -7.91 -8.81 2.92
C MET A 152 -9.16 -9.44 2.32
N ALA A 153 -9.71 -10.49 2.94
CA ALA A 153 -10.96 -11.07 2.47
C ALA A 153 -12.13 -10.08 2.59
N GLY A 154 -12.16 -9.24 3.63
CA GLY A 154 -13.10 -8.13 3.75
C GLY A 154 -12.97 -7.12 2.61
N VAL A 155 -11.74 -6.70 2.31
CA VAL A 155 -11.45 -5.79 1.18
C VAL A 155 -11.89 -6.43 -0.15
N LEU A 156 -11.55 -7.69 -0.38
CA LEU A 156 -11.92 -8.38 -1.62
C LEU A 156 -13.44 -8.57 -1.77
N ALA A 157 -14.17 -8.60 -0.66
CA ALA A 157 -15.63 -8.68 -0.68
C ALA A 157 -16.31 -7.32 -0.92
N THR A 158 -15.74 -6.22 -0.40
CA THR A 158 -16.42 -4.91 -0.33
C THR A 158 -15.73 -3.78 -1.08
N GLY A 159 -14.44 -3.89 -1.34
CA GLY A 159 -13.62 -2.79 -1.86
C GLY A 159 -13.26 -1.73 -0.81
N GLU A 160 -13.53 -1.99 0.47
CA GLU A 160 -13.38 -1.01 1.54
C GLU A 160 -12.62 -1.59 2.72
N ILE A 161 -11.98 -0.71 3.49
CA ILE A 161 -11.34 -1.06 4.76
C ILE A 161 -11.48 0.08 5.75
N TRP A 162 -11.71 -0.26 7.02
CA TRP A 162 -11.63 0.73 8.08
C TRP A 162 -10.17 1.01 8.45
N ILE A 163 -9.88 2.25 8.79
CA ILE A 163 -8.57 2.69 9.24
C ILE A 163 -8.73 3.74 10.34
N ARG A 164 -7.92 3.65 11.38
CA ARG A 164 -7.72 4.76 12.29
C ARG A 164 -6.65 5.66 11.71
N VAL A 165 -6.96 6.93 11.46
CA VAL A 165 -6.02 7.90 10.89
C VAL A 165 -4.74 7.96 11.74
N PRO A 166 -3.56 7.62 11.18
CA PRO A 166 -2.33 7.56 11.94
C PRO A 166 -1.72 8.94 12.17
N GLU A 167 -0.89 9.04 13.21
CA GLU A 167 0.11 10.08 13.30
C GLU A 167 1.14 9.94 12.19
N THR A 168 1.82 11.02 11.82
CA THR A 168 2.86 11.02 10.81
C THR A 168 4.21 11.42 11.38
N ILE A 169 5.21 10.55 11.19
CA ILE A 169 6.62 10.88 11.40
C ILE A 169 7.11 11.60 10.16
N ARG A 170 7.57 12.83 10.33
CA ARG A 170 8.18 13.63 9.27
C ARG A 170 9.70 13.51 9.36
N ILE A 171 10.32 13.01 8.29
CA ILE A 171 11.78 12.90 8.16
C ILE A 171 12.22 13.92 7.13
N GLU A 172 13.00 14.89 7.56
CA GLU A 172 13.56 15.95 6.70
C GLU A 172 15.05 15.65 6.45
N TRP A 173 15.42 15.65 5.17
CA TRP A 173 16.80 15.48 4.73
C TRP A 173 17.42 16.84 4.46
N GLU A 174 18.54 17.12 5.13
CA GLU A 174 19.32 18.33 4.93
C GLU A 174 20.74 17.97 4.50
N GLY A 175 21.31 18.79 3.62
CA GLY A 175 22.67 18.63 3.13
C GLY A 175 22.80 17.65 1.97
N THR A 176 24.01 17.15 1.76
CA THR A 176 24.38 16.22 0.68
C THR A 176 25.03 14.96 1.24
N PHE A 177 24.80 13.85 0.57
CA PHE A 177 25.48 12.60 0.95
C PHE A 177 26.97 12.66 0.61
N GLN A 178 27.79 12.06 1.43
CA GLN A 178 29.20 11.86 1.15
C GLN A 178 29.38 10.85 0.01
N GLU A 179 30.49 10.92 -0.67
CA GLU A 179 30.84 9.95 -1.71
C GLU A 179 30.79 8.51 -1.17
N GLY A 180 30.13 7.62 -1.93
CA GLY A 180 29.95 6.21 -1.57
C GLY A 180 28.74 5.92 -0.68
N VAL A 181 28.01 6.94 -0.17
CA VAL A 181 26.76 6.74 0.58
C VAL A 181 25.59 6.54 -0.39
N MET A 182 24.89 5.44 -0.23
CA MET A 182 23.72 5.07 -1.05
C MET A 182 22.41 5.19 -0.25
N ALA A 183 21.27 5.21 -0.94
CA ALA A 183 19.95 5.26 -0.32
C ALA A 183 19.72 4.14 0.70
N LYS A 184 20.30 2.95 0.47
CA LYS A 184 20.21 1.83 1.40
C LYS A 184 20.92 2.12 2.73
N ASP A 185 22.06 2.80 2.72
CA ASP A 185 22.80 3.17 3.94
C ASP A 185 21.95 4.13 4.80
N VAL A 186 21.24 5.04 4.14
CA VAL A 186 20.31 5.97 4.79
C VAL A 186 19.18 5.21 5.47
N MET A 187 18.57 4.24 4.78
CA MET A 187 17.49 3.43 5.37
C MET A 187 18.00 2.56 6.53
N LEU A 188 19.18 1.97 6.42
CA LEU A 188 19.78 1.20 7.50
C LEU A 188 20.09 2.09 8.72
N PHE A 189 20.55 3.33 8.47
CA PHE A 189 20.74 4.31 9.53
C PHE A 189 19.43 4.66 10.24
N LEU A 190 18.35 4.88 9.48
CA LEU A 190 17.03 5.15 10.06
C LEU A 190 16.53 3.97 10.88
N CYS A 191 16.62 2.75 10.35
CA CYS A 191 16.22 1.54 11.07
C CYS A 191 16.99 1.40 12.40
N ASN A 192 18.29 1.70 12.38
CA ASN A 192 19.10 1.68 13.60
C ASN A 192 18.68 2.76 14.62
N ARG A 193 18.25 3.93 14.14
CA ARG A 193 17.83 5.05 15.02
C ARG A 193 16.42 4.85 15.58
N LEU A 194 15.50 4.36 14.77
CA LEU A 194 14.09 4.17 15.13
C LEU A 194 13.87 2.84 15.89
N GLY A 195 14.76 1.87 15.71
CA GLY A 195 14.63 0.55 16.31
C GLY A 195 13.52 -0.31 15.69
N MET A 196 13.22 -1.45 16.32
CA MET A 196 12.24 -2.42 15.84
C MET A 196 10.79 -1.91 15.88
N ASP A 197 10.49 -0.98 16.78
CA ASP A 197 9.15 -0.42 16.97
C ASP A 197 8.99 0.96 16.30
N GLY A 198 10.01 1.41 15.58
CA GLY A 198 9.97 2.68 14.88
C GLY A 198 8.88 2.73 13.80
N GLY A 199 8.01 3.73 13.87
CA GLY A 199 6.91 3.89 12.93
C GLY A 199 5.71 2.98 13.18
N ARG A 200 5.61 2.36 14.35
CA ARG A 200 4.50 1.47 14.72
C ARG A 200 3.16 2.20 14.65
N TYR A 201 2.30 1.75 13.72
CA TYR A 201 1.02 2.37 13.40
C TYR A 201 1.10 3.87 13.07
N GLN A 202 2.22 4.31 12.51
CA GLN A 202 2.44 5.69 12.09
C GLN A 202 2.74 5.72 10.58
N ALA A 203 2.30 6.78 9.91
CA ALA A 203 2.77 7.08 8.57
C ALA A 203 4.18 7.69 8.65
N VAL A 204 4.99 7.50 7.61
CA VAL A 204 6.32 8.12 7.52
C VAL A 204 6.37 8.92 6.22
N GLU A 205 6.65 10.22 6.32
CA GLU A 205 6.87 11.09 5.18
C GLU A 205 8.35 11.46 5.07
N TYR A 206 8.93 11.17 3.91
CA TYR A 206 10.30 11.55 3.57
C TYR A 206 10.29 12.84 2.77
N LEU A 207 10.85 13.91 3.33
CA LEU A 207 10.89 15.22 2.70
C LEU A 207 12.33 15.64 2.46
N SER A 208 12.57 16.23 1.30
CA SER A 208 13.85 16.83 0.97
C SER A 208 13.64 18.30 0.60
N LEU A 209 14.38 19.19 1.21
CA LEU A 209 14.35 20.61 0.88
C LEU A 209 14.81 20.89 -0.56
N ILE A 210 15.63 20.01 -1.14
CA ILE A 210 16.08 20.11 -2.54
C ILE A 210 14.89 19.97 -3.50
N HIS A 211 13.92 19.11 -3.19
CA HIS A 211 12.72 18.96 -4.03
C HIS A 211 11.72 20.10 -3.91
N ILE A 212 11.79 20.87 -2.83
CA ILE A 212 10.95 22.06 -2.64
C ILE A 212 11.52 23.27 -3.36
N SER A 213 12.85 23.37 -3.46
CA SER A 213 13.55 24.50 -4.08
C SER A 213 13.82 24.35 -5.59
N GLU A 214 13.75 23.13 -6.14
CA GLU A 214 14.00 22.86 -7.56
C GLU A 214 12.88 22.01 -8.20
N PRO A 215 11.64 22.53 -8.36
CA PRO A 215 10.53 21.77 -8.91
C PRO A 215 10.65 21.44 -10.41
N THR A 216 11.74 21.87 -11.06
CA THR A 216 11.88 21.84 -12.53
C THR A 216 13.04 20.98 -13.06
N ARG A 217 13.75 20.20 -12.24
CA ARG A 217 14.72 19.27 -12.80
C ARG A 217 14.00 18.05 -13.39
N PRO A 218 13.99 17.87 -14.73
CA PRO A 218 13.58 16.60 -15.32
C PRO A 218 14.62 15.53 -14.96
N TYR A 219 14.17 14.39 -14.50
CA TYR A 219 14.98 13.19 -14.34
C TYR A 219 15.28 12.57 -15.70
#